data_b1351b15e74facd7f7c7820dbe356a34
#
_entry.id   b1351b15e74facd7f7c7820dbe356a34
#
_cell.length_a   1.000
_cell.length_b   1.000
_cell.length_c   1.000
_cell.angle_alpha   90.00
_cell.angle_beta   90.00
_cell.angle_gamma   90.00
#
_symmetry.space_group_name_H-M   'P 1'
#
loop_
_entity.id
_entity.type
_entity.pdbx_description
1 polymer ?
#
loop_
_entity_poly.entity_id
_entity_poly.type
_entity_poly.pdbx_seq_one_letter_code
_entity_poly.pdbx_strand_id
1 'polypeptide(L)' 'MYKKFEELLERNHKTAYQVSKDTGIAQSILSEWKSGRIKMLGADKLKILAEYFGVSIEYFLE' A
#
# COMPACT_ATOMS: atom_id res chain seq x y z
N MET A 1 -10.00 1.02 1.40
CA MET A 1 -8.82 0.31 0.88
C MET A 1 -7.51 0.81 1.46
N TYR A 2 -7.25 2.12 1.44
CA TYR A 2 -6.01 2.66 2.01
C TYR A 2 -5.86 2.32 3.49
N LYS A 3 -6.97 2.25 4.21
CA LYS A 3 -6.94 1.95 5.63
C LYS A 3 -6.27 0.62 5.92
N LYS A 4 -6.45 -0.37 5.04
CA LYS A 4 -5.79 -1.67 5.20
C LYS A 4 -4.27 -1.54 5.08
N PHE A 5 -3.82 -0.69 4.16
CA PHE A 5 -2.40 -0.40 4.00
C PHE A 5 -1.85 0.28 5.26
N GLU A 6 -2.62 1.23 5.80
CA GLU A 6 -2.23 1.95 7.00
C GLU A 6 -2.07 0.99 8.19
N GLU A 7 -2.99 0.03 8.32
CA GLU A 7 -2.89 -0.99 9.37
C GLU A 7 -1.62 -1.82 9.23
N LEU A 8 -1.25 -2.16 8.00
CA LEU A 8 -0.03 -2.91 7.76
C LEU A 8 1.22 -2.10 8.11
N LEU A 9 1.20 -0.80 7.84
CA LEU A 9 2.31 0.07 8.22
C LEU A 9 2.51 0.03 9.73
N GLU A 10 1.43 0.18 10.48
CA GLU A 10 1.50 0.17 11.93
C GLU A 10 1.98 -1.17 12.47
N ARG A 11 1.44 -2.26 11.94
CA ARG A 11 1.80 -3.60 12.36
C ARG A 11 3.26 -3.92 12.15
N ASN A 12 3.82 -3.42 11.05
CA ASN A 12 5.19 -3.71 10.66
C ASN A 12 6.17 -2.60 11.03
N HIS A 13 5.70 -1.58 11.73
CA HIS A 13 6.51 -0.43 12.13
C HIS A 13 7.22 0.21 10.94
N LYS A 14 6.47 0.42 9.86
CA LYS A 14 7.01 1.02 8.65
C LYS A 14 6.27 2.28 8.30
N THR A 15 6.93 3.15 7.53
CA THR A 15 6.33 4.37 7.01
C THR A 15 6.03 4.18 5.53
N ALA A 16 5.12 5.01 5.01
CA ALA A 16 4.84 5.01 3.57
C ALA A 16 6.11 5.32 2.77
N TYR A 17 6.97 6.18 3.30
CA TYR A 17 8.24 6.51 2.65
C TYR A 17 9.11 5.26 2.49
N GLN A 18 9.23 4.47 3.56
CA GLN A 18 10.03 3.25 3.52
C GLN A 18 9.48 2.25 2.50
N VAL A 19 8.16 2.09 2.49
CA VAL A 19 7.50 1.18 1.55
C VAL A 19 7.74 1.65 0.12
N SER A 20 7.59 2.96 -0.13
CA SER A 20 7.85 3.53 -1.44
C SER A 20 9.27 3.23 -1.89
N LYS A 21 10.23 3.42 -1.00
CA LYS A 21 11.64 3.19 -1.31
C LYS A 21 11.92 1.72 -1.60
N ASP A 22 11.33 0.83 -0.80
CA ASP A 22 11.58 -0.61 -0.92
C ASP A 22 10.88 -1.23 -2.13
N THR A 23 9.72 -0.73 -2.50
CA THR A 23 8.91 -1.33 -3.57
C THR A 23 9.06 -0.63 -4.91
N GLY A 24 9.55 0.61 -4.91
CA GLY A 24 9.62 1.41 -6.12
C GLY A 24 8.31 2.09 -6.49
N ILE A 25 7.26 1.94 -5.69
CA ILE A 25 6.01 2.64 -5.92
C ILE A 25 6.21 4.09 -5.50
N ALA A 26 5.89 5.04 -6.40
CA ALA A 26 6.11 6.45 -6.12
C ALA A 26 5.36 6.90 -4.88
N GLN A 27 6.01 7.69 -4.04
CA GLN A 27 5.39 8.22 -2.82
C GLN A 27 4.17 9.07 -3.14
N SER A 28 4.18 9.78 -4.27
CA SER A 28 3.04 10.57 -4.70
C SER A 28 1.81 9.70 -4.95
N ILE A 29 2.00 8.50 -5.47
CA ILE A 29 0.89 7.56 -5.69
C ILE A 29 0.28 7.13 -4.37
N LEU A 30 1.12 6.80 -3.40
CA LEU A 30 0.64 6.42 -2.06
C LEU A 30 -0.09 7.58 -1.39
N SER A 31 0.42 8.80 -1.57
CA SER A 31 -0.19 10.00 -1.03
C SER A 31 -1.56 10.27 -1.64
N GLU A 32 -1.70 10.10 -2.96
CA GLU A 32 -2.98 10.29 -3.63
C GLU A 32 -3.97 9.20 -3.24
N TRP A 33 -3.50 8.02 -2.99
CA TRP A 33 -4.33 6.94 -2.49
C TRP A 33 -4.87 7.30 -1.10
N LYS A 34 -4.00 7.83 -0.23
CA LYS A 34 -4.39 8.26 1.11
C LYS A 34 -5.45 9.35 1.07
N SER A 35 -5.29 10.32 0.16
CA SER A 35 -6.20 11.47 0.07
C SER A 35 -7.54 11.11 -0.57
N GLY A 36 -7.64 9.94 -1.19
CA GLY A 36 -8.85 9.52 -1.90
C GLY A 36 -8.89 9.94 -3.35
N ARG A 37 -7.86 10.61 -3.84
CA ARG A 37 -7.78 10.98 -5.25
C ARG A 37 -7.67 9.74 -6.13
N ILE A 38 -6.90 8.75 -5.66
CA ILE A 38 -6.88 7.42 -6.24
C ILE A 38 -7.69 6.54 -5.30
N LYS A 39 -8.77 5.94 -5.79
CA LYS A 39 -9.63 5.11 -4.93
C LYS A 39 -9.13 3.69 -4.80
N MET A 40 -8.52 3.17 -5.85
CA MET A 40 -8.01 1.81 -5.85
C MET A 40 -6.71 1.79 -6.65
N LEU A 41 -5.67 1.21 -6.07
CA LEU A 41 -4.43 0.99 -6.80
C LEU A 41 -4.61 -0.10 -7.84
N GLY A 42 -3.86 -0.01 -8.92
CA GLY A 42 -3.87 -1.05 -9.92
C GLY A 42 -3.44 -2.39 -9.35
N ALA A 43 -3.88 -3.47 -9.99
CA ALA A 43 -3.62 -4.82 -9.51
C ALA A 43 -2.12 -5.10 -9.39
N ASP A 44 -1.32 -4.55 -10.29
CA ASP A 44 0.13 -4.74 -10.27
C ASP A 44 0.74 -4.16 -8.98
N LYS A 45 0.30 -2.97 -8.58
CA LYS A 45 0.81 -2.33 -7.37
C LYS A 45 0.30 -3.02 -6.12
N LEU A 46 -0.97 -3.44 -6.12
CA LEU A 46 -1.51 -4.18 -4.98
C LEU A 46 -0.77 -5.50 -4.78
N LYS A 47 -0.41 -6.17 -5.87
CA LYS A 47 0.33 -7.41 -5.78
C LYS A 47 1.70 -7.19 -5.16
N ILE A 48 2.38 -6.12 -5.56
CA ILE A 48 3.68 -5.78 -5.01
C ILE A 48 3.57 -5.55 -3.50
N LEU A 49 2.57 -4.77 -3.08
CA LEU A 49 2.37 -4.49 -1.67
C LEU A 49 2.01 -5.76 -0.89
N ALA A 50 1.16 -6.61 -1.46
CA ALA A 50 0.77 -7.85 -0.80
C ALA A 50 1.98 -8.74 -0.56
N GLU A 51 2.83 -8.88 -1.57
CA GLU A 51 4.04 -9.67 -1.44
C GLU A 51 5.02 -9.06 -0.46
N TYR A 52 5.13 -7.74 -0.47
CA TYR A 52 6.03 -7.03 0.43
C TYR A 52 5.65 -7.26 1.89
N PHE A 53 4.36 -7.25 2.21
CA PHE A 53 3.88 -7.43 3.58
C PHE A 53 3.55 -8.88 3.92
N GLY A 54 3.61 -9.79 2.95
CA GLY A 54 3.32 -11.20 3.20
C GLY A 54 1.85 -11.49 3.41
N VAL A 55 0.97 -10.74 2.76
CA VAL A 55 -0.48 -10.95 2.84
C VAL A 55 -1.03 -11.22 1.44
N SER A 56 -2.28 -11.67 1.35
CA SER A 56 -2.90 -11.88 0.07
C SER A 56 -3.42 -10.55 -0.48
N ILE A 57 -3.59 -10.48 -1.80
CA ILE A 57 -4.10 -9.27 -2.42
C ILE A 57 -5.54 -8.99 -1.96
N GLU A 58 -6.30 -10.03 -1.66
CA GLU A 58 -7.66 -9.89 -1.15
C GLU A 58 -7.73 -9.13 0.16
N TYR A 59 -6.63 -9.13 0.92
CA TYR A 59 -6.57 -8.37 2.16
C TYR A 59 -6.94 -6.90 1.93
N PHE A 60 -6.47 -6.33 0.82
CA PHE A 60 -6.75 -4.94 0.52
C PHE A 60 -8.17 -4.71 0.00
N LEU A 61 -8.81 -5.77 -0.47
CA LEU A 61 -10.13 -5.68 -1.08
C LEU A 61 -11.25 -5.94 -0.10
N GLU A 62 -10.94 -6.34 1.11
CA GLU A 62 -11.93 -6.61 2.17
C GLU A 62 -12.56 -5.33 2.77
#